data_520c78fd9e488e797c4d7e176c6386d3
#
_entry.id   520c78fd9e488e797c4d7e176c6386d3
#
_cell.length_a   1.000
_cell.length_b   1.000
_cell.length_c   1.000
_cell.angle_alpha   90.00
_cell.angle_beta   90.00
_cell.angle_gamma   90.00
#
_symmetry.space_group_name_H-M   'P 1'
#
loop_
_entity.id
_entity.type
_entity.pdbx_description
1 polymer ?
#
loop_
_entity_poly.entity_id
_entity_poly.type
_entity_poly.pdbx_seq_one_letter_code
_entity_poly.pdbx_strand_id
1 'polypeptide(L)'
;MSLTLEHVCRVVDQQIYIDDACLSFEAGSFNVLVGRTLAGKTSLMRLMAGLDKPTSGRILMHGADVTGVPVRQRNVSMVYQQFINYPNLTVFENIASPLRQAGVAKAEIERKVHETAAMLRIEKFLKRYPLELSGGQQQRTAMARALVKDADLVLF
;
A
#
# COMPACT_ATOMS: atom_id res chain seq x y z
N MET A 1 11.54 -5.28 11.27
CA MET A 1 10.72 -5.87 10.19
C MET A 1 11.56 -5.92 8.94
N SER A 2 11.59 -7.01 8.23
CA SER A 2 12.32 -7.12 6.96
C SER A 2 11.41 -7.76 5.93
N LEU A 3 11.47 -7.28 4.70
CA LEU A 3 10.90 -7.93 3.53
C LEU A 3 12.06 -8.42 2.68
N THR A 4 12.06 -9.68 2.32
CA THR A 4 13.11 -10.27 1.47
C THR A 4 12.47 -11.00 0.29
N LEU A 5 13.02 -10.79 -0.89
CA LEU A 5 12.70 -11.51 -2.10
C LEU A 5 13.91 -12.38 -2.44
N GLU A 6 13.68 -13.67 -2.65
CA GLU A 6 14.71 -14.66 -2.98
C GLU A 6 14.39 -15.29 -4.32
N HIS A 7 15.20 -14.98 -5.33
CA HIS A 7 15.10 -15.53 -6.69
C HIS A 7 13.69 -15.42 -7.29
N VAL A 8 13.02 -14.27 -7.06
CA VAL A 8 11.64 -14.06 -7.47
C VAL A 8 11.57 -13.79 -8.97
N CYS A 9 10.82 -14.64 -9.68
CA CYS A 9 10.50 -14.46 -11.08
C CYS A 9 8.99 -14.27 -11.30
N ARG A 10 8.63 -13.52 -12.31
CA ARG A 10 7.24 -13.38 -12.77
C ARG A 10 7.18 -13.46 -14.28
N VAL A 11 6.59 -14.52 -14.78
CA VAL A 11 6.35 -14.76 -16.21
C VAL A 11 4.85 -14.87 -16.44
N VAL A 12 4.32 -14.17 -17.43
CA VAL A 12 2.91 -14.21 -17.83
C VAL A 12 2.88 -14.28 -19.36
N ASP A 13 2.16 -15.24 -19.91
CA ASP A 13 2.02 -15.45 -21.35
C ASP A 13 3.38 -15.44 -22.09
N GLN A 14 4.36 -16.15 -21.54
CA GLN A 14 5.75 -16.25 -22.02
C GLN A 14 6.55 -14.93 -21.94
N GLN A 15 5.96 -13.85 -21.42
CA GLN A 15 6.65 -12.60 -21.23
C GLN A 15 7.21 -12.51 -19.80
N ILE A 16 8.50 -12.18 -19.69
CA ILE A 16 9.17 -12.00 -18.39
C ILE A 16 8.92 -10.58 -17.92
N TYR A 17 8.28 -10.45 -16.75
CA TYR A 17 8.04 -9.18 -16.07
C TYR A 17 9.05 -8.92 -14.96
N ILE A 18 9.47 -9.96 -14.26
CA ILE A 18 10.51 -9.95 -13.23
C ILE A 18 11.38 -11.17 -13.47
N ASP A 19 12.69 -10.96 -13.47
CA ASP A 19 13.71 -11.99 -13.68
C ASP A 19 14.67 -12.00 -12.50
N ASP A 20 14.69 -13.12 -11.77
CA ASP A 20 15.61 -13.45 -10.68
C ASP A 20 15.82 -12.31 -9.63
N ALA A 21 14.75 -11.67 -9.19
CA ALA A 21 14.85 -10.57 -8.25
C ALA A 21 15.24 -11.05 -6.84
N CYS A 22 16.43 -10.61 -6.39
CA CYS A 22 16.93 -10.80 -5.03
C CYS A 22 17.05 -9.43 -4.36
N LEU A 23 16.18 -9.14 -3.38
CA LEU A 23 16.10 -7.85 -2.72
C LEU A 23 15.87 -8.05 -1.22
N SER A 24 16.42 -7.15 -0.40
CA SER A 24 16.17 -7.10 1.03
C SER A 24 15.89 -5.68 1.48
N PHE A 25 14.82 -5.50 2.23
CA PHE A 25 14.39 -4.22 2.78
C PHE A 25 14.39 -4.29 4.30
N GLU A 26 15.11 -3.37 4.92
CA GLU A 26 15.21 -3.34 6.38
C GLU A 26 13.97 -2.71 7.03
N ALA A 27 13.78 -3.00 8.31
CA ALA A 27 12.74 -2.40 9.11
C ALA A 27 12.88 -0.88 9.20
N GLY A 28 11.79 -0.17 9.00
CA GLY A 28 11.74 1.29 9.11
C GLY A 28 12.52 2.03 8.02
N SER A 29 13.05 1.31 7.01
CA SER A 29 13.73 1.93 5.89
C SER A 29 12.74 2.54 4.91
N PHE A 30 13.16 3.64 4.26
CA PHE A 30 12.48 4.23 3.13
C PHE A 30 13.28 3.90 1.86
N ASN A 31 12.65 3.17 0.93
CA ASN A 31 13.30 2.70 -0.29
C ASN A 31 12.59 3.29 -1.51
N VAL A 32 13.36 3.71 -2.49
CA VAL A 32 12.85 4.27 -3.76
C VAL A 32 13.18 3.33 -4.91
N LEU A 33 12.13 2.85 -5.58
CA LEU A 33 12.26 2.01 -6.76
C LEU A 33 12.30 2.87 -8.02
N VAL A 34 13.48 3.02 -8.61
CA VAL A 34 13.71 3.84 -9.81
C VAL A 34 13.89 2.95 -11.04
N GLY A 35 13.34 3.36 -12.16
CA GLY A 35 13.48 2.64 -13.42
C GLY A 35 12.59 3.22 -14.52
N ARG A 36 12.86 2.82 -15.77
CA ARG A 36 12.08 3.24 -16.95
C ARG A 36 10.62 2.76 -16.86
N THR A 37 9.73 3.40 -17.60
CA THR A 37 8.38 2.88 -17.80
C THR A 37 8.44 1.45 -18.34
N LEU A 38 7.56 0.57 -17.86
CA LEU A 38 7.51 -0.86 -18.18
C LEU A 38 8.68 -1.71 -17.62
N ALA A 39 9.55 -1.15 -16.79
CA ALA A 39 10.65 -1.91 -16.17
C ALA A 39 10.19 -2.89 -15.04
N GLY A 40 8.89 -3.16 -14.90
CA GLY A 40 8.38 -4.12 -13.91
C GLY A 40 8.18 -3.56 -12.49
N LYS A 41 8.37 -2.25 -12.24
CA LYS A 41 8.24 -1.65 -10.89
C LYS A 41 6.90 -1.97 -10.23
N THR A 42 5.80 -1.72 -10.93
CA THR A 42 4.45 -2.00 -10.42
C THR A 42 4.23 -3.50 -10.23
N SER A 43 4.76 -4.34 -11.12
CA SER A 43 4.68 -5.80 -10.98
C SER A 43 5.42 -6.28 -9.73
N LEU A 44 6.60 -5.74 -9.46
CA LEU A 44 7.36 -6.02 -8.25
C LEU A 44 6.60 -5.60 -6.99
N MET A 45 6.05 -4.40 -6.96
CA MET A 45 5.23 -3.91 -5.84
C MET A 45 4.00 -4.79 -5.61
N ARG A 46 3.33 -5.25 -6.67
CA ARG A 46 2.17 -6.15 -6.58
C ARG A 46 2.54 -7.53 -6.01
N LEU A 47 3.72 -8.05 -6.37
CA LEU A 47 4.26 -9.28 -5.78
C LEU A 47 4.55 -9.10 -4.28
N MET A 48 5.22 -8.01 -3.90
CA MET A 48 5.49 -7.66 -2.49
C MET A 48 4.20 -7.51 -1.69
N ALA A 49 3.17 -6.88 -2.26
CA ALA A 49 1.86 -6.74 -1.63
C ALA A 49 1.07 -8.06 -1.50
N GLY A 50 1.42 -9.09 -2.28
CA GLY A 50 0.64 -10.33 -2.36
C GLY A 50 -0.63 -10.21 -3.21
N LEU A 51 -0.67 -9.23 -4.11
CA LEU A 51 -1.72 -9.08 -5.12
C LEU A 51 -1.51 -10.02 -6.30
N ASP A 52 -0.25 -10.29 -6.63
CA ASP A 52 0.16 -11.27 -7.62
C ASP A 52 1.00 -12.36 -6.96
N LYS A 53 1.04 -13.54 -7.60
CA LYS A 53 1.90 -14.65 -7.17
C LYS A 53 3.13 -14.69 -8.06
N PRO A 54 4.33 -14.92 -7.52
CA PRO A 54 5.51 -15.17 -8.33
C PRO A 54 5.36 -16.50 -9.09
N THR A 55 6.05 -16.63 -10.22
CA THR A 55 6.17 -17.89 -10.98
C THR A 55 7.15 -18.83 -10.28
N SER A 56 8.21 -18.26 -9.70
CA SER A 56 9.20 -18.97 -8.88
C SER A 56 9.83 -18.03 -7.87
N GLY A 57 10.61 -18.57 -6.96
CA GLY A 57 11.23 -17.84 -5.86
C GLY A 57 10.35 -17.70 -4.64
N ARG A 58 10.83 -16.99 -3.62
CA ARG A 58 10.16 -16.82 -2.32
C ARG A 58 10.11 -15.37 -1.90
N ILE A 59 9.04 -15.02 -1.16
CA ILE A 59 8.86 -13.70 -0.54
C ILE A 59 8.72 -13.94 0.95
N LEU A 60 9.64 -13.38 1.73
CA LEU A 60 9.68 -13.52 3.18
C LEU A 60 9.32 -12.19 3.83
N MET A 61 8.46 -12.22 4.84
CA MET A 61 8.13 -11.06 5.68
C MET A 61 8.40 -11.42 7.13
N HIS A 62 9.27 -10.69 7.81
CA HIS A 62 9.77 -11.04 9.16
C HIS A 62 10.40 -12.43 9.24
N GLY A 63 11.02 -12.91 8.17
CA GLY A 63 11.56 -14.27 8.10
C GLY A 63 10.52 -15.37 7.83
N ALA A 64 9.23 -15.05 7.86
CA ALA A 64 8.17 -16.01 7.51
C ALA A 64 7.90 -15.98 6.01
N ASP A 65 7.76 -17.16 5.40
CA ASP A 65 7.40 -17.28 3.98
C ASP A 65 5.94 -16.87 3.77
N VAL A 66 5.76 -15.79 3.01
CA VAL A 66 4.44 -15.27 2.63
C VAL A 66 4.14 -15.47 1.14
N THR A 67 4.94 -16.26 0.44
CA THR A 67 4.75 -16.57 -0.98
C THR A 67 3.36 -17.17 -1.20
N GLY A 68 2.56 -16.53 -2.06
CA GLY A 68 1.20 -16.98 -2.35
C GLY A 68 0.15 -16.73 -1.25
N VAL A 69 0.53 -16.21 -0.08
CA VAL A 69 -0.43 -15.76 0.95
C VAL A 69 -1.25 -14.59 0.39
N PRO A 70 -2.59 -14.64 0.40
CA PRO A 70 -3.43 -13.57 -0.13
C PRO A 70 -3.24 -12.24 0.61
N VAL A 71 -3.32 -11.11 -0.12
CA VAL A 71 -3.15 -9.76 0.44
C VAL A 71 -4.03 -9.48 1.67
N ARG A 72 -5.25 -10.04 1.73
CA ARG A 72 -6.18 -9.90 2.88
C ARG A 72 -5.63 -10.48 4.19
N GLN A 73 -4.66 -11.39 4.11
CA GLN A 73 -4.02 -12.02 5.24
C GLN A 73 -2.65 -11.39 5.57
N ARG A 74 -2.25 -10.37 4.82
CA ARG A 74 -1.02 -9.62 5.05
C ARG A 74 -1.34 -8.24 5.60
N ASN A 75 -0.51 -7.76 6.52
CA ASN A 75 -0.64 -6.38 7.01
C ASN A 75 0.10 -5.41 6.08
N VAL A 76 -0.39 -5.24 4.86
CA VAL A 76 0.20 -4.37 3.84
C VAL A 76 -0.78 -3.30 3.39
N SER A 77 -0.27 -2.17 2.93
CA SER A 77 -1.03 -1.12 2.27
C SER A 77 -0.38 -0.75 0.95
N MET A 78 -1.19 -0.49 -0.08
CA MET A 78 -0.70 -0.07 -1.38
C MET A 78 -1.56 1.07 -1.92
N VAL A 79 -0.90 2.13 -2.35
CA VAL A 79 -1.53 3.25 -3.06
C VAL A 79 -1.30 3.05 -4.56
N TYR A 80 -2.37 2.94 -5.31
CA TYR A 80 -2.30 2.82 -6.77
C TYR A 80 -1.99 4.17 -7.42
N GLN A 81 -1.38 4.14 -8.59
CA GLN A 81 -1.09 5.33 -9.39
C GLN A 81 -2.36 6.13 -9.72
N GLN A 82 -3.49 5.45 -9.92
CA GLN A 82 -4.81 6.09 -9.94
C GLN A 82 -5.30 6.19 -8.49
N PHE A 83 -5.33 7.39 -7.93
CA PHE A 83 -5.73 7.65 -6.54
C PHE A 83 -7.18 7.23 -6.29
N ILE A 84 -7.40 5.95 -6.04
CA ILE A 84 -8.73 5.38 -5.85
C ILE A 84 -9.24 5.78 -4.46
N ASN A 85 -10.08 6.82 -4.43
CA ASN A 85 -10.88 7.17 -3.26
C ASN A 85 -12.31 6.68 -3.47
N TYR A 86 -13.00 6.39 -2.38
CA TYR A 86 -14.43 6.06 -2.41
C TYR A 86 -15.23 7.35 -2.65
N PRO A 87 -15.88 7.54 -3.81
CA PRO A 87 -16.46 8.83 -4.18
C PRO A 87 -17.64 9.24 -3.30
N ASN A 88 -18.35 8.26 -2.74
CA ASN A 88 -19.54 8.46 -1.89
C ASN A 88 -19.20 8.62 -0.39
N LEU A 89 -17.92 8.61 -0.04
CA LEU A 89 -17.44 8.80 1.32
C LEU A 89 -16.68 10.12 1.41
N THR A 90 -16.85 10.83 2.52
CA THR A 90 -16.02 12.01 2.83
C THR A 90 -14.55 11.64 2.95
N VAL A 91 -13.65 12.62 2.97
CA VAL A 91 -12.21 12.40 3.24
C VAL A 91 -12.01 11.67 4.57
N PHE A 92 -12.73 12.12 5.62
CA PHE A 92 -12.69 11.45 6.93
C PHE A 92 -13.06 9.97 6.81
N GLU A 93 -14.15 9.66 6.16
CA GLU A 93 -14.65 8.29 6.01
C GLU A 93 -13.74 7.42 5.12
N ASN A 94 -13.15 8.03 4.08
CA ASN A 94 -12.13 7.37 3.27
C ASN A 94 -10.94 6.92 4.13
N ILE A 95 -10.41 7.83 4.95
CA ILE A 95 -9.27 7.53 5.84
C ILE A 95 -9.69 6.53 6.92
N ALA A 96 -10.87 6.68 7.51
CA ALA A 96 -11.38 5.81 8.57
C ALA A 96 -11.72 4.38 8.08
N SER A 97 -11.93 4.18 6.77
CA SER A 97 -12.46 2.92 6.24
C SER A 97 -11.67 1.66 6.64
N PRO A 98 -10.33 1.61 6.57
CA PRO A 98 -9.57 0.42 6.96
C PRO A 98 -9.63 0.16 8.49
N LEU A 99 -9.70 1.20 9.31
CA LEU A 99 -9.83 1.06 10.76
C LEU A 99 -11.21 0.54 11.16
N ARG A 100 -12.27 1.01 10.49
CA ARG A 100 -13.63 0.48 10.69
C ARG A 100 -13.71 -1.00 10.33
N GLN A 101 -13.08 -1.38 9.21
CA GLN A 101 -13.03 -2.77 8.78
C GLN A 101 -12.26 -3.67 9.75
N ALA A 102 -11.25 -3.10 10.44
CA ALA A 102 -10.48 -3.78 11.48
C ALA A 102 -11.20 -3.79 12.85
N GLY A 103 -12.40 -3.20 12.98
CA GLY A 103 -13.16 -3.18 14.23
C GLY A 103 -12.58 -2.24 15.30
N VAL A 104 -11.79 -1.24 14.91
CA VAL A 104 -11.18 -0.27 15.83
C VAL A 104 -12.27 0.59 16.48
N ALA A 105 -12.14 0.91 17.76
CA ALA A 105 -13.08 1.74 18.50
C ALA A 105 -13.22 3.16 17.92
N LYS A 106 -14.44 3.71 17.93
CA LYS A 106 -14.76 5.01 17.30
C LYS A 106 -13.85 6.15 17.75
N ALA A 107 -13.58 6.26 19.05
CA ALA A 107 -12.70 7.31 19.58
C ALA A 107 -11.27 7.21 19.04
N GLU A 108 -10.76 6.00 18.91
CA GLU A 108 -9.42 5.74 18.36
C GLU A 108 -9.37 6.01 16.86
N ILE A 109 -10.43 5.66 16.10
CA ILE A 109 -10.56 6.02 14.69
C ILE A 109 -10.48 7.55 14.53
N GLU A 110 -11.24 8.28 15.33
CA GLU A 110 -11.28 9.74 15.27
C GLU A 110 -9.89 10.35 15.52
N ARG A 111 -9.20 9.89 16.56
CA ARG A 111 -7.83 10.31 16.89
C ARG A 111 -6.86 10.03 15.72
N LYS A 112 -6.80 8.79 15.24
CA LYS A 112 -5.88 8.38 14.17
C LYS A 112 -6.14 9.09 12.85
N VAL A 113 -7.42 9.30 12.49
CA VAL A 113 -7.78 10.03 11.27
C VAL A 113 -7.29 11.47 11.34
N HIS A 114 -7.51 12.17 12.45
CA HIS A 114 -7.05 13.55 12.63
C HIS A 114 -5.52 13.66 12.61
N GLU A 115 -4.81 12.77 13.31
CA GLU A 115 -3.34 12.73 13.29
C GLU A 115 -2.77 12.51 11.88
N THR A 116 -3.33 11.53 11.16
CA THR A 116 -2.89 11.24 9.79
C THR A 116 -3.23 12.37 8.82
N ALA A 117 -4.40 12.99 8.98
CA ALA A 117 -4.79 14.13 8.17
C ALA A 117 -3.90 15.34 8.40
N ALA A 118 -3.51 15.62 9.67
CA ALA A 118 -2.57 16.66 10.04
C ALA A 118 -1.20 16.44 9.39
N MET A 119 -0.66 15.22 9.50
CA MET A 119 0.62 14.83 8.87
C MET A 119 0.63 15.15 7.37
N LEU A 120 -0.48 14.93 6.67
CA LEU A 120 -0.60 15.15 5.23
C LEU A 120 -1.20 16.52 4.86
N ARG A 121 -1.46 17.40 5.85
CA ARG A 121 -2.02 18.74 5.66
C ARG A 121 -3.35 18.76 4.92
N ILE A 122 -4.24 17.83 5.25
CA ILE A 122 -5.59 17.72 4.66
C ILE A 122 -6.73 17.82 5.67
N GLU A 123 -6.47 18.21 6.92
CA GLU A 123 -7.47 18.32 8.01
C GLU A 123 -8.68 19.16 7.62
N LYS A 124 -8.44 20.31 6.98
CA LYS A 124 -9.51 21.23 6.56
C LYS A 124 -10.46 20.66 5.50
N PHE A 125 -10.10 19.51 4.92
CA PHE A 125 -10.88 18.85 3.89
C PHE A 125 -11.63 17.61 4.39
N LEU A 126 -11.51 17.24 5.67
CA LEU A 126 -12.09 16.01 6.23
C LEU A 126 -13.58 15.83 5.96
N LYS A 127 -14.34 16.94 5.87
CA LYS A 127 -15.79 16.93 5.60
C LYS A 127 -16.14 16.96 4.10
N ARG A 128 -15.18 17.11 3.22
CA ARG A 128 -15.39 17.15 1.76
C ARG A 128 -15.43 15.75 1.16
N TYR A 129 -16.08 15.67 0.00
CA TYR A 129 -16.05 14.48 -0.86
C TYR A 129 -14.88 14.53 -1.83
N PRO A 130 -14.39 13.38 -2.36
CA PRO A 130 -13.27 13.34 -3.29
C PRO A 130 -13.44 14.23 -4.53
N LEU A 131 -14.65 14.35 -5.06
CA LEU A 131 -14.94 15.18 -6.22
C LEU A 131 -14.75 16.69 -5.97
N GLU A 132 -14.75 17.12 -4.72
CA GLU A 132 -14.53 18.51 -4.31
C GLU A 132 -13.05 18.83 -4.07
N LEU A 133 -12.16 17.87 -4.34
CA LEU A 133 -10.73 17.96 -4.08
C LEU A 133 -9.93 18.11 -5.37
N SER A 134 -8.82 18.85 -5.30
CA SER A 134 -7.81 18.82 -6.35
C SER A 134 -7.12 17.43 -6.42
N GLY A 135 -6.49 17.12 -7.55
CA GLY A 135 -5.77 15.83 -7.72
C GLY A 135 -4.75 15.56 -6.62
N GLY A 136 -3.96 16.58 -6.22
CA GLY A 136 -3.01 16.43 -5.12
C GLY A 136 -3.65 16.23 -3.74
N GLN A 137 -4.86 16.75 -3.51
CA GLN A 137 -5.63 16.49 -2.29
C GLN A 137 -6.22 15.07 -2.31
N GLN A 138 -6.69 14.60 -3.45
CA GLN A 138 -7.15 13.22 -3.62
C GLN A 138 -6.01 12.22 -3.40
N GLN A 139 -4.82 12.51 -3.94
CA GLN A 139 -3.62 11.71 -3.71
C GLN A 139 -3.29 11.61 -2.22
N ARG A 140 -3.24 12.75 -1.52
CA ARG A 140 -2.98 12.77 -0.08
C ARG A 140 -4.05 12.03 0.73
N THR A 141 -5.31 12.06 0.30
CA THR A 141 -6.38 11.26 0.91
C THR A 141 -6.14 9.76 0.75
N ALA A 142 -5.74 9.31 -0.45
CA ALA A 142 -5.39 7.91 -0.68
C ALA A 142 -4.15 7.48 0.13
N MET A 143 -3.14 8.35 0.24
CA MET A 143 -1.97 8.12 1.09
C MET A 143 -2.35 8.03 2.57
N ALA A 144 -3.21 8.94 3.06
CA ALA A 144 -3.70 8.92 4.44
C ALA A 144 -4.40 7.60 4.76
N ARG A 145 -5.23 7.10 3.85
CA ARG A 145 -5.90 5.82 4.00
C ARG A 145 -4.93 4.64 4.08
N ALA A 146 -3.80 4.71 3.38
CA ALA A 146 -2.77 3.67 3.46
C ALA A 146 -1.96 3.74 4.77
N LEU A 147 -1.67 4.94 5.26
CA LEU A 147 -0.83 5.17 6.44
C LEU A 147 -1.58 4.94 7.76
N VAL A 148 -2.88 5.27 7.83
CA VAL A 148 -3.68 5.20 9.07
C VAL A 148 -3.74 3.79 9.67
N LYS A 149 -3.48 2.77 8.86
CA LYS A 149 -3.60 1.36 9.22
C LYS A 149 -2.42 0.81 10.03
N ASP A 150 -1.32 1.54 10.16
CA ASP A 150 -0.05 1.03 10.73
C ASP A 150 0.39 -0.29 10.07
N ALA A 151 0.40 -0.30 8.73
CA ALA A 151 0.77 -1.48 7.97
C ALA A 151 2.27 -1.78 8.11
N ASP A 152 2.58 -3.07 8.07
CA ASP A 152 3.96 -3.57 8.10
C ASP A 152 4.75 -3.15 6.84
N LEU A 153 4.08 -3.03 5.71
CA LEU A 153 4.63 -2.57 4.44
C LEU A 153 3.68 -1.57 3.81
N VAL A 154 4.18 -0.41 3.46
CA VAL A 154 3.43 0.60 2.70
C VAL A 154 4.11 0.81 1.36
N LEU A 155 3.35 0.68 0.28
CA LEU A 155 3.80 0.83 -1.11
C LEU A 155 3.07 2.01 -1.76
N PHE A 156 3.83 2.92 -2.41
CA PHE A 156 3.31 4.12 -3.07
C PHE A 156 3.60 4.14 -4.55
#